data_09acb8ef443b344c26b3580ecf604050
#
_entry.id   09acb8ef443b344c26b3580ecf604050
#
_cell.length_a   1.000
_cell.length_b   1.000
_cell.length_c   1.000
_cell.angle_alpha   90.00
_cell.angle_beta   90.00
_cell.angle_gamma   90.00
#
_symmetry.space_group_name_H-M   'P 1'
#
loop_
_entity.id
_entity.type
_entity.pdbx_description
1 polymer ?
#
loop_
_entity_poly.entity_id
_entity_poly.type
_entity_poly.pdbx_seq_one_letter_code
_entity_poly.pdbx_strand_id
1 'polypeptide(L)'
;MISMKALETLSGDISVYNDQVTYVLFEKLATIEGSVMFNAPSLQSFEFPVLTTVGQDLNLQGLNEENTAAGSIASLEIPELTSVGGVLSVNNLAKLTSMSFLKLKETGGLDFHTVPVMLETINLPEIETVNGSIIMEANMEAPPTGSFVPQRNDVLQAFGGMDKLTTIKGQIKIKNFTALKQLPDWSKITTLGSITLDYLEDVSGTLLLPNARLKPSEKQRPRLKL
;
A
#
# COMPACT_ATOMS: atom_id res chain seq x y z
N MET A 1 -11.81 -17.13 -13.53
CA MET A 1 -12.36 -15.80 -13.92
C MET A 1 -13.59 -15.51 -13.08
N ILE A 2 -13.67 -14.32 -12.51
CA ILE A 2 -14.85 -13.76 -11.83
C ILE A 2 -15.27 -12.52 -12.63
N SER A 3 -16.53 -12.44 -13.09
CA SER A 3 -17.02 -11.29 -13.83
C SER A 3 -18.48 -11.02 -13.49
N MET A 4 -18.76 -9.81 -13.02
CA MET A 4 -20.11 -9.32 -12.72
C MET A 4 -20.34 -7.98 -13.42
N LYS A 5 -21.26 -8.00 -14.41
CA LYS A 5 -21.43 -6.86 -15.32
C LYS A 5 -22.55 -5.90 -14.92
N ALA A 6 -23.47 -6.34 -14.08
CA ALA A 6 -24.68 -5.57 -13.77
C ALA A 6 -24.76 -5.15 -12.28
N LEU A 7 -23.91 -5.72 -11.42
CA LEU A 7 -23.92 -5.40 -9.99
C LEU A 7 -23.40 -3.97 -9.79
N GLU A 8 -24.20 -3.11 -9.15
CA GLU A 8 -23.88 -1.70 -8.90
C GLU A 8 -23.54 -1.42 -7.44
N THR A 9 -24.18 -2.15 -6.52
CA THR A 9 -23.95 -2.00 -5.07
C THR A 9 -23.93 -3.37 -4.41
N LEU A 10 -23.03 -3.56 -3.45
CA LEU A 10 -22.95 -4.75 -2.63
C LEU A 10 -22.99 -4.36 -1.16
N SER A 11 -24.00 -4.84 -0.40
CA SER A 11 -24.13 -4.56 1.04
C SER A 11 -23.25 -5.41 1.94
N GLY A 12 -22.69 -6.50 1.41
CA GLY A 12 -21.82 -7.41 2.15
C GLY A 12 -20.38 -7.36 1.68
N ASP A 13 -19.67 -8.45 1.92
CA ASP A 13 -18.25 -8.61 1.62
C ASP A 13 -18.01 -9.32 0.27
N ILE A 14 -16.83 -9.08 -0.29
CA ILE A 14 -16.24 -9.91 -1.31
C ILE A 14 -15.07 -10.66 -0.67
N SER A 15 -15.13 -11.99 -0.62
CA SER A 15 -14.03 -12.81 -0.13
C SER A 15 -13.67 -13.89 -1.15
N VAL A 16 -12.44 -13.84 -1.64
CA VAL A 16 -11.91 -14.80 -2.62
C VAL A 16 -10.59 -15.35 -2.11
N TYR A 17 -10.57 -16.65 -1.84
CA TYR A 17 -9.37 -17.42 -1.50
C TYR A 17 -9.22 -18.52 -2.54
N ASN A 18 -8.53 -18.23 -3.63
CA ASN A 18 -8.43 -19.18 -4.72
C ASN A 18 -7.22 -18.88 -5.61
N ASP A 19 -6.33 -19.87 -5.74
CA ASP A 19 -5.12 -19.82 -6.54
C ASP A 19 -5.36 -19.91 -8.06
N GLN A 20 -6.55 -20.34 -8.48
CA GLN A 20 -6.92 -20.48 -9.90
C GLN A 20 -7.59 -19.24 -10.49
N VAL A 21 -7.89 -18.22 -9.67
CA VAL A 21 -8.48 -16.97 -10.16
C VAL A 21 -7.41 -16.11 -10.81
N THR A 22 -7.57 -15.91 -12.13
CA THR A 22 -6.64 -15.10 -12.93
C THR A 22 -7.19 -13.74 -13.33
N TYR A 23 -8.51 -13.57 -13.31
CA TYR A 23 -9.18 -12.37 -13.80
C TYR A 23 -10.40 -12.03 -12.95
N VAL A 24 -10.50 -10.77 -12.57
CA VAL A 24 -11.63 -10.21 -11.80
C VAL A 24 -12.10 -8.93 -12.47
N LEU A 25 -13.41 -8.86 -12.78
CA LEU A 25 -14.06 -7.67 -13.34
C LEU A 25 -15.43 -7.44 -12.70
N PHE A 26 -15.60 -6.28 -12.10
CA PHE A 26 -16.88 -5.75 -11.63
C PHE A 26 -17.21 -4.46 -12.38
N GLU A 27 -17.87 -4.59 -13.53
CA GLU A 27 -17.99 -3.54 -14.54
C GLU A 27 -18.73 -2.29 -14.05
N LYS A 28 -19.75 -2.47 -13.18
CA LYS A 28 -20.62 -1.39 -12.69
C LYS A 28 -20.63 -1.23 -11.17
N LEU A 29 -19.84 -2.01 -10.44
CA LEU A 29 -19.86 -1.97 -8.98
C LEU A 29 -19.22 -0.68 -8.50
N ALA A 30 -20.06 0.22 -7.99
CA ALA A 30 -19.65 1.54 -7.52
C ALA A 30 -19.43 1.58 -6.00
N THR A 31 -20.18 0.75 -5.24
CA THR A 31 -20.13 0.77 -3.78
C THR A 31 -20.14 -0.64 -3.20
N ILE A 32 -19.26 -0.87 -2.24
CA ILE A 32 -19.22 -2.06 -1.38
C ILE A 32 -19.30 -1.56 0.05
N GLU A 33 -20.34 -1.94 0.81
CA GLU A 33 -20.53 -1.52 2.20
C GLU A 33 -19.64 -2.31 3.17
N GLY A 34 -19.31 -3.53 2.82
CA GLY A 34 -18.43 -4.42 3.59
C GLY A 34 -16.96 -4.34 3.17
N SER A 35 -16.26 -5.44 3.38
CA SER A 35 -14.84 -5.63 3.05
C SER A 35 -14.65 -6.29 1.69
N VAL A 36 -13.49 -6.04 1.11
CA VAL A 36 -12.98 -6.73 -0.08
C VAL A 36 -11.71 -7.47 0.31
N MET A 37 -11.71 -8.79 0.17
CA MET A 37 -10.57 -9.63 0.46
C MET A 37 -10.28 -10.59 -0.69
N PHE A 38 -9.12 -10.45 -1.29
CA PHE A 38 -8.62 -11.36 -2.32
C PHE A 38 -7.27 -11.93 -1.87
N ASN A 39 -7.21 -13.25 -1.75
CA ASN A 39 -5.97 -14.01 -1.76
C ASN A 39 -5.98 -14.88 -3.02
N ALA A 40 -5.36 -14.38 -4.08
CA ALA A 40 -5.39 -14.97 -5.40
C ALA A 40 -4.01 -14.84 -6.08
N PRO A 41 -3.06 -15.74 -5.78
CA PRO A 41 -1.68 -15.65 -6.26
C PRO A 41 -1.53 -15.71 -7.77
N SER A 42 -2.50 -16.31 -8.49
CA SER A 42 -2.50 -16.33 -9.96
C SER A 42 -3.20 -15.14 -10.61
N LEU A 43 -3.65 -14.16 -9.83
CA LEU A 43 -4.39 -13.01 -10.33
C LEU A 43 -3.51 -12.16 -11.27
N GLN A 44 -3.99 -11.93 -12.50
CA GLN A 44 -3.33 -11.15 -13.54
C GLN A 44 -4.03 -9.82 -13.80
N SER A 45 -5.35 -9.77 -13.58
CA SER A 45 -6.16 -8.57 -13.76
C SER A 45 -7.19 -8.44 -12.66
N PHE A 46 -7.28 -7.21 -12.12
CA PHE A 46 -8.19 -6.83 -11.04
C PHE A 46 -8.85 -5.50 -11.40
N GLU A 47 -10.08 -5.57 -11.92
CA GLU A 47 -10.73 -4.43 -12.55
C GLU A 47 -12.02 -4.02 -11.82
N PHE A 48 -12.01 -2.81 -11.29
CA PHE A 48 -13.13 -2.11 -10.68
C PHE A 48 -13.21 -0.69 -11.26
N PRO A 49 -13.66 -0.52 -12.50
CA PRO A 49 -13.51 0.75 -13.22
C PRO A 49 -14.33 1.89 -12.67
N VAL A 50 -15.38 1.62 -11.88
CA VAL A 50 -16.28 2.64 -11.32
C VAL A 50 -16.41 2.58 -9.79
N LEU A 51 -15.61 1.75 -9.11
CA LEU A 51 -15.67 1.61 -7.65
C LEU A 51 -15.20 2.90 -6.98
N THR A 52 -16.10 3.51 -6.22
CA THR A 52 -15.83 4.76 -5.49
C THR A 52 -15.60 4.55 -4.01
N THR A 53 -16.26 3.54 -3.42
CA THR A 53 -16.27 3.37 -1.96
C THR A 53 -16.20 1.90 -1.57
N VAL A 54 -15.32 1.61 -0.60
CA VAL A 54 -15.30 0.37 0.18
C VAL A 54 -15.54 0.75 1.65
N GLY A 55 -16.62 0.25 2.25
CA GLY A 55 -17.07 0.66 3.59
C GLY A 55 -16.14 0.18 4.71
N GLN A 56 -15.45 -0.94 4.51
CA GLN A 56 -14.51 -1.51 5.46
C GLN A 56 -13.14 -1.72 4.82
N ASP A 57 -12.52 -2.90 4.98
CA ASP A 57 -11.17 -3.16 4.49
C ASP A 57 -11.14 -3.49 3.00
N LEU A 58 -10.10 -3.04 2.33
CA LEU A 58 -9.71 -3.50 0.99
C LEU A 58 -8.36 -4.19 1.08
N ASN A 59 -8.35 -5.52 1.00
CA ASN A 59 -7.17 -6.34 1.17
C ASN A 59 -6.90 -7.19 -0.07
N LEU A 60 -5.72 -7.00 -0.65
CA LEU A 60 -5.20 -7.77 -1.77
C LEU A 60 -3.94 -8.51 -1.34
N GLN A 61 -3.99 -9.83 -1.40
CA GLN A 61 -2.87 -10.71 -1.06
C GLN A 61 -2.53 -11.65 -2.21
N GLY A 62 -1.24 -11.90 -2.38
CA GLY A 62 -0.71 -12.86 -3.34
C GLY A 62 0.07 -14.00 -2.69
N LEU A 63 -0.50 -14.65 -1.66
CA LEU A 63 0.11 -15.83 -1.02
C LEU A 63 -0.37 -17.10 -1.71
N ASN A 64 0.58 -17.97 -2.09
CA ASN A 64 0.28 -19.32 -2.57
C ASN A 64 0.03 -20.31 -1.40
N GLU A 65 -0.24 -21.58 -1.71
CA GLU A 65 -0.46 -22.65 -0.71
C GLU A 65 0.73 -22.86 0.23
N GLU A 66 1.94 -22.54 -0.21
CA GLU A 66 3.18 -22.61 0.55
C GLU A 66 3.41 -21.37 1.43
N ASN A 67 2.44 -20.44 1.46
CA ASN A 67 2.51 -19.14 2.14
C ASN A 67 3.70 -18.29 1.67
N THR A 68 4.08 -18.42 0.40
CA THR A 68 5.11 -17.60 -0.25
C THR A 68 4.49 -16.58 -1.19
N ALA A 69 5.12 -15.41 -1.34
CA ALA A 69 4.63 -14.37 -2.24
C ALA A 69 4.72 -14.84 -3.70
N ALA A 70 3.58 -14.89 -4.39
CA ALA A 70 3.49 -15.40 -5.75
C ALA A 70 2.75 -14.47 -6.73
N GLY A 71 2.00 -13.49 -6.24
CA GLY A 71 1.08 -12.64 -7.01
C GLY A 71 1.58 -12.29 -8.42
N SER A 72 0.71 -12.49 -9.41
CA SER A 72 1.05 -12.30 -10.84
C SER A 72 0.63 -10.95 -11.40
N ILE A 73 -0.10 -10.16 -10.63
CA ILE A 73 -0.54 -8.81 -11.04
C ILE A 73 0.68 -7.87 -11.11
N ALA A 74 0.83 -7.18 -12.24
CA ALA A 74 1.94 -6.26 -12.45
C ALA A 74 1.57 -4.81 -12.15
N SER A 75 0.33 -4.42 -12.41
CA SER A 75 -0.21 -3.10 -12.10
C SER A 75 -1.53 -3.23 -11.35
N LEU A 76 -1.68 -2.44 -10.30
CA LEU A 76 -2.92 -2.35 -9.53
C LEU A 76 -3.47 -0.93 -9.61
N GLU A 77 -4.65 -0.80 -10.21
CA GLU A 77 -5.34 0.49 -10.33
C GLU A 77 -6.81 0.35 -9.98
N ILE A 78 -7.31 1.27 -9.14
CA ILE A 78 -8.73 1.46 -8.89
C ILE A 78 -9.00 2.95 -9.07
N PRO A 79 -9.26 3.38 -10.32
CA PRO A 79 -9.13 4.79 -10.72
C PRO A 79 -10.15 5.71 -10.10
N GLU A 80 -11.34 5.20 -9.77
CA GLU A 80 -12.43 6.01 -9.21
C GLU A 80 -12.53 5.93 -7.67
N LEU A 81 -11.70 5.11 -7.00
CA LEU A 81 -11.76 4.91 -5.57
C LEU A 81 -11.47 6.21 -4.81
N THR A 82 -12.45 6.67 -4.02
CA THR A 82 -12.35 7.90 -3.21
C THR A 82 -12.18 7.62 -1.73
N SER A 83 -12.72 6.51 -1.22
CA SER A 83 -12.65 6.18 0.19
C SER A 83 -12.59 4.68 0.48
N VAL A 84 -11.83 4.34 1.51
CA VAL A 84 -11.80 3.03 2.15
C VAL A 84 -12.00 3.24 3.64
N GLY A 85 -13.12 2.77 4.21
CA GLY A 85 -13.46 3.02 5.60
C GLY A 85 -12.51 2.35 6.60
N GLY A 86 -11.99 1.18 6.24
CA GLY A 86 -10.96 0.43 6.96
C GLY A 86 -9.57 0.58 6.34
N VAL A 87 -8.78 -0.49 6.37
CA VAL A 87 -7.40 -0.51 5.87
C VAL A 87 -7.38 -0.86 4.38
N LEU A 88 -6.66 -0.07 3.60
CA LEU A 88 -6.20 -0.44 2.26
C LEU A 88 -4.89 -1.21 2.41
N SER A 89 -4.92 -2.50 2.12
CA SER A 89 -3.79 -3.42 2.29
C SER A 89 -3.42 -4.11 0.98
N VAL A 90 -2.14 -4.03 0.60
CA VAL A 90 -1.60 -4.67 -0.62
C VAL A 90 -0.32 -5.40 -0.26
N ASN A 91 -0.38 -6.74 -0.22
CA ASN A 91 0.68 -7.54 0.35
C ASN A 91 1.05 -8.74 -0.54
N ASN A 92 2.33 -9.12 -0.53
CA ASN A 92 2.83 -10.36 -1.16
C ASN A 92 2.54 -10.50 -2.67
N LEU A 93 2.38 -9.40 -3.39
CA LEU A 93 2.20 -9.40 -4.84
C LEU A 93 3.56 -9.32 -5.54
N ALA A 94 4.24 -10.46 -5.69
CA ALA A 94 5.65 -10.54 -6.06
C ALA A 94 6.02 -9.85 -7.39
N LYS A 95 5.08 -9.72 -8.33
CA LYS A 95 5.31 -9.10 -9.65
C LYS A 95 4.79 -7.68 -9.77
N LEU A 96 4.26 -7.10 -8.68
CA LEU A 96 3.70 -5.75 -8.72
C LEU A 96 4.82 -4.73 -8.94
N THR A 97 4.72 -3.96 -10.02
CA THR A 97 5.65 -2.88 -10.36
C THR A 97 5.03 -1.50 -10.11
N SER A 98 3.70 -1.41 -10.14
CA SER A 98 3.00 -0.15 -9.92
C SER A 98 1.68 -0.32 -9.20
N MET A 99 1.35 0.64 -8.33
CA MET A 99 0.02 0.79 -7.76
C MET A 99 -0.41 2.26 -7.76
N SER A 100 -1.69 2.49 -8.10
CA SER A 100 -2.23 3.84 -8.27
C SER A 100 -3.69 3.92 -7.81
N PHE A 101 -3.95 4.89 -6.93
CA PHE A 101 -5.28 5.22 -6.41
C PHE A 101 -5.50 6.72 -6.59
N LEU A 102 -5.79 7.11 -7.82
CA LEU A 102 -5.72 8.52 -8.26
C LEU A 102 -6.71 9.44 -7.56
N LYS A 103 -7.84 8.93 -7.09
CA LYS A 103 -8.89 9.72 -6.44
C LYS A 103 -9.06 9.44 -4.96
N LEU A 104 -8.24 8.55 -4.38
CA LEU A 104 -8.34 8.19 -2.97
C LEU A 104 -8.02 9.38 -2.08
N LYS A 105 -9.02 9.81 -1.28
CA LYS A 105 -8.92 10.94 -0.36
C LYS A 105 -8.81 10.53 1.08
N GLU A 106 -9.48 9.44 1.45
CA GLU A 106 -9.58 9.00 2.83
C GLU A 106 -9.46 7.48 2.95
N THR A 107 -8.74 7.04 3.99
CA THR A 107 -8.68 5.62 4.36
C THR A 107 -8.52 5.46 5.88
N GLY A 108 -8.99 4.31 6.40
CA GLY A 108 -8.74 3.92 7.78
C GLY A 108 -7.27 3.62 8.06
N GLY A 109 -6.51 3.16 7.07
CA GLY A 109 -5.06 2.93 7.13
C GLY A 109 -4.50 2.55 5.77
N LEU A 110 -3.19 2.71 5.60
CA LEU A 110 -2.43 2.20 4.46
C LEU A 110 -1.45 1.14 4.99
N ASP A 111 -1.54 -0.07 4.47
CA ASP A 111 -0.73 -1.20 4.90
C ASP A 111 -0.14 -1.95 3.71
N PHE A 112 1.08 -1.58 3.34
CA PHE A 112 1.83 -2.17 2.24
C PHE A 112 3.03 -2.94 2.80
N HIS A 113 2.75 -4.09 3.43
CA HIS A 113 3.77 -5.02 3.88
C HIS A 113 4.22 -5.92 2.72
N THR A 114 5.45 -6.41 2.81
CA THR A 114 6.02 -7.29 1.80
C THR A 114 5.89 -6.72 0.39
N VAL A 115 6.14 -5.40 0.31
CA VAL A 115 6.22 -4.70 -0.97
C VAL A 115 7.28 -5.37 -1.85
N PRO A 116 6.93 -5.72 -3.11
CA PRO A 116 7.89 -6.37 -4.00
C PRO A 116 9.14 -5.54 -4.21
N VAL A 117 10.26 -6.20 -4.37
CA VAL A 117 11.55 -5.57 -4.69
C VAL A 117 11.51 -4.77 -6.00
N MET A 118 10.56 -5.10 -6.88
CA MET A 118 10.38 -4.48 -8.20
C MET A 118 9.32 -3.37 -8.23
N LEU A 119 8.74 -2.99 -7.10
CA LEU A 119 7.76 -1.91 -7.09
C LEU A 119 8.44 -0.56 -7.36
N GLU A 120 8.10 0.03 -8.48
CA GLU A 120 8.68 1.29 -8.98
C GLU A 120 7.83 2.51 -8.65
N THR A 121 6.51 2.30 -8.55
CA THR A 121 5.55 3.41 -8.41
C THR A 121 4.48 3.12 -7.38
N ILE A 122 4.31 4.05 -6.44
CA ILE A 122 3.14 4.18 -5.57
C ILE A 122 2.57 5.56 -5.79
N ASN A 123 1.30 5.69 -6.20
CA ASN A 123 0.71 6.98 -6.54
C ASN A 123 -0.61 7.22 -5.80
N LEU A 124 -0.63 8.22 -4.92
CA LEU A 124 -1.73 8.62 -4.04
C LEU A 124 -1.91 10.15 -4.03
N PRO A 125 -2.17 10.81 -5.19
CA PRO A 125 -2.06 12.26 -5.32
C PRO A 125 -3.17 13.03 -4.59
N GLU A 126 -4.29 12.39 -4.27
CA GLU A 126 -5.45 13.04 -3.64
C GLU A 126 -5.62 12.70 -2.16
N ILE A 127 -4.73 11.87 -1.58
CA ILE A 127 -4.89 11.44 -0.18
C ILE A 127 -4.76 12.63 0.79
N GLU A 128 -5.78 12.84 1.61
CA GLU A 128 -5.89 13.94 2.58
C GLU A 128 -5.89 13.42 4.02
N THR A 129 -6.52 12.27 4.26
CA THR A 129 -6.74 11.74 5.61
C THR A 129 -6.46 10.24 5.68
N VAL A 130 -5.65 9.86 6.67
CA VAL A 130 -5.47 8.47 7.10
C VAL A 130 -5.88 8.38 8.57
N ASN A 131 -7.01 7.72 8.84
CA ASN A 131 -7.58 7.59 10.19
C ASN A 131 -6.80 6.62 11.10
N GLY A 132 -5.85 5.89 10.57
CA GLY A 132 -4.93 4.99 11.26
C GLY A 132 -3.49 5.26 10.90
N SER A 133 -2.75 4.21 10.57
CA SER A 133 -1.32 4.26 10.27
C SER A 133 -1.04 4.13 8.77
N ILE A 134 0.10 4.66 8.36
CA ILE A 134 0.74 4.38 7.09
C ILE A 134 1.92 3.46 7.36
N ILE A 135 1.85 2.24 6.85
CA ILE A 135 2.90 1.23 6.97
C ILE A 135 3.33 0.82 5.57
N MET A 136 4.59 1.06 5.27
CA MET A 136 5.22 0.68 4.01
C MET A 136 6.50 -0.07 4.35
N GLU A 137 6.54 -1.35 4.06
CA GLU A 137 7.64 -2.20 4.43
C GLU A 137 8.02 -3.12 3.26
N ALA A 138 9.17 -2.89 2.67
CA ALA A 138 9.74 -3.78 1.68
C ALA A 138 10.42 -4.94 2.42
N ASN A 139 9.68 -6.01 2.64
CA ASN A 139 10.19 -7.18 3.32
C ASN A 139 9.58 -8.42 2.66
N MET A 140 10.30 -9.02 1.73
CA MET A 140 9.95 -10.36 1.30
C MET A 140 10.55 -11.33 2.31
N GLU A 141 9.73 -12.20 2.88
CA GLU A 141 10.22 -13.25 3.77
C GLU A 141 11.32 -14.04 3.06
N ALA A 142 12.41 -14.27 3.79
CA ALA A 142 13.52 -15.04 3.27
C ALA A 142 13.04 -16.47 2.92
N PRO A 143 13.48 -17.05 1.81
CA PRO A 143 13.25 -18.46 1.55
C PRO A 143 13.80 -19.32 2.71
N PRO A 144 13.19 -20.44 3.04
CA PRO A 144 13.54 -21.25 4.21
C PRO A 144 14.93 -21.87 4.18
N THR A 145 15.77 -21.54 3.23
CA THR A 145 17.14 -22.05 3.08
C THR A 145 18.17 -21.00 3.51
N GLY A 146 18.42 -20.93 4.80
CA GLY A 146 19.71 -20.69 5.45
C GLY A 146 20.54 -19.44 5.16
N SER A 147 20.23 -18.58 4.20
CA SER A 147 20.96 -17.36 3.95
C SER A 147 19.98 -16.17 3.98
N PHE A 148 19.95 -15.48 5.10
CA PHE A 148 19.13 -14.29 5.28
C PHE A 148 19.75 -13.13 4.48
N VAL A 149 19.26 -12.90 3.28
CA VAL A 149 19.48 -11.65 2.57
C VAL A 149 18.19 -10.82 2.77
N PRO A 150 18.23 -9.73 3.53
CA PRO A 150 17.08 -8.85 3.65
C PRO A 150 16.69 -8.39 2.25
N GLN A 151 15.50 -8.73 1.79
CA GLN A 151 15.03 -8.23 0.52
C GLN A 151 14.60 -6.78 0.72
N ARG A 152 15.20 -5.90 -0.02
CA ARG A 152 14.96 -4.46 0.03
C ARG A 152 14.35 -4.03 -1.30
N ASN A 153 13.52 -3.00 -1.28
CA ASN A 153 13.15 -2.36 -2.53
C ASN A 153 14.23 -1.33 -2.88
N ASP A 154 14.95 -1.58 -3.95
CA ASP A 154 16.04 -0.75 -4.45
C ASP A 154 15.70 -0.03 -5.76
N VAL A 155 14.41 0.05 -6.11
CA VAL A 155 13.94 0.70 -7.36
C VAL A 155 12.99 1.88 -7.10
N LEU A 156 12.15 1.86 -6.06
CA LEU A 156 11.25 2.96 -5.73
C LEU A 156 12.04 4.19 -5.28
N GLN A 157 12.05 5.23 -6.08
CA GLN A 157 12.82 6.44 -5.79
C GLN A 157 12.02 7.54 -5.08
N ALA A 158 10.70 7.56 -5.28
CA ALA A 158 9.80 8.51 -4.63
C ALA A 158 8.37 7.95 -4.57
N PHE A 159 7.59 8.44 -3.62
CA PHE A 159 6.15 8.25 -3.62
C PHE A 159 5.50 9.31 -4.49
N GLY A 160 4.59 8.90 -5.38
CA GLY A 160 3.79 9.82 -6.20
C GLY A 160 2.62 10.37 -5.41
N GLY A 161 2.70 11.65 -5.01
CA GLY A 161 1.65 12.32 -4.26
C GLY A 161 1.88 12.31 -2.75
N MET A 162 0.80 12.26 -1.99
CA MET A 162 0.74 12.46 -0.52
C MET A 162 1.02 13.90 -0.06
N ASP A 163 1.17 14.86 -0.96
CA ASP A 163 1.42 16.27 -0.61
C ASP A 163 0.15 16.99 -0.11
N LYS A 164 -1.02 16.35 -0.23
CA LYS A 164 -2.30 16.84 0.31
C LYS A 164 -2.61 16.30 1.70
N LEU A 165 -1.78 15.40 2.22
CA LEU A 165 -2.01 14.72 3.47
C LEU A 165 -1.92 15.71 4.65
N THR A 166 -2.99 15.79 5.43
CA THR A 166 -3.12 16.71 6.58
C THR A 166 -3.28 15.97 7.91
N THR A 167 -3.84 14.77 7.87
CA THR A 167 -4.20 14.02 9.09
C THR A 167 -3.75 12.57 9.01
N ILE A 168 -2.98 12.14 10.01
CA ILE A 168 -2.62 10.75 10.26
C ILE A 168 -2.81 10.49 11.74
N LYS A 169 -3.86 9.75 12.13
CA LYS A 169 -4.14 9.50 13.56
C LYS A 169 -3.18 8.49 14.19
N GLY A 170 -2.59 7.62 13.38
CA GLY A 170 -1.60 6.63 13.80
C GLY A 170 -0.17 7.04 13.54
N GLN A 171 0.63 6.10 13.08
CA GLN A 171 2.06 6.30 12.79
C GLN A 171 2.35 6.27 11.29
N ILE A 172 3.45 6.88 10.89
CA ILE A 172 4.11 6.61 9.62
C ILE A 172 5.27 5.65 9.91
N LYS A 173 5.31 4.51 9.22
CA LYS A 173 6.43 3.56 9.24
C LYS A 173 6.84 3.25 7.81
N ILE A 174 8.06 3.62 7.44
CA ILE A 174 8.65 3.31 6.13
C ILE A 174 9.95 2.56 6.36
N LYS A 175 10.09 1.37 5.76
CA LYS A 175 11.22 0.50 6.04
C LYS A 175 11.70 -0.27 4.82
N ASN A 176 13.03 -0.43 4.70
CA ASN A 176 13.70 -1.22 3.67
C ASN A 176 13.56 -0.70 2.22
N PHE A 177 13.42 0.61 2.03
CA PHE A 177 13.44 1.24 0.71
C PHE A 177 14.77 1.96 0.49
N THR A 178 15.75 1.24 -0.04
CA THR A 178 17.13 1.75 -0.16
C THR A 178 17.34 2.72 -1.31
N ALA A 179 16.51 2.63 -2.37
CA ALA A 179 16.55 3.57 -3.49
C ALA A 179 15.74 4.86 -3.25
N LEU A 180 14.97 4.93 -2.16
CA LEU A 180 14.10 6.07 -1.89
C LEU A 180 14.93 7.32 -1.64
N LYS A 181 14.86 8.27 -2.56
CA LYS A 181 15.62 9.53 -2.52
C LYS A 181 14.82 10.68 -1.94
N GLN A 182 13.49 10.60 -2.03
CA GLN A 182 12.62 11.69 -1.63
C GLN A 182 11.39 11.18 -0.89
N LEU A 183 11.10 11.79 0.24
CA LEU A 183 9.84 11.63 0.97
C LEU A 183 8.83 12.67 0.47
N PRO A 184 7.52 12.41 0.58
CA PRO A 184 6.50 13.41 0.30
C PRO A 184 6.67 14.67 1.16
N ASP A 185 6.15 15.80 0.69
CA ASP A 185 6.05 17.00 1.51
C ASP A 185 4.92 16.86 2.54
N TRP A 186 5.31 16.58 3.77
CA TRP A 186 4.39 16.44 4.91
C TRP A 186 4.26 17.70 5.76
N SER A 187 4.64 18.85 5.24
CA SER A 187 4.54 20.13 5.95
C SER A 187 3.10 20.51 6.33
N LYS A 188 2.11 19.94 5.65
CA LYS A 188 0.68 20.17 5.91
C LYS A 188 0.10 19.25 6.99
N ILE A 189 0.82 18.25 7.47
CA ILE A 189 0.31 17.34 8.48
C ILE A 189 0.14 18.08 9.81
N THR A 190 -1.08 18.11 10.31
CA THR A 190 -1.42 18.74 11.59
C THR A 190 -1.59 17.73 12.72
N THR A 191 -1.84 16.47 12.38
CA THR A 191 -2.03 15.37 13.32
C THR A 191 -1.17 14.18 12.92
N LEU A 192 -0.29 13.74 13.83
CA LEU A 192 0.59 12.59 13.61
C LEU A 192 0.92 11.95 14.96
N GLY A 193 0.73 10.63 15.08
CA GLY A 193 1.08 9.87 16.27
C GLY A 193 2.59 9.70 16.43
N SER A 194 3.25 9.10 15.46
CA SER A 194 4.71 8.91 15.44
C SER A 194 5.23 8.68 14.02
N ILE A 195 6.55 8.77 13.85
CA ILE A 195 7.21 8.43 12.60
C ILE A 195 8.39 7.51 12.85
N THR A 196 8.53 6.46 12.04
CA THR A 196 9.65 5.54 12.01
C THR A 196 10.15 5.40 10.59
N LEU A 197 11.39 5.80 10.35
CA LEU A 197 12.07 5.65 9.08
C LEU A 197 13.29 4.76 9.32
N ASP A 198 13.34 3.60 8.69
CA ASP A 198 14.37 2.60 8.96
C ASP A 198 14.89 1.98 7.65
N TYR A 199 16.21 1.77 7.56
CA TYR A 199 16.88 1.26 6.36
C TYR A 199 16.57 2.05 5.07
N LEU A 200 16.68 3.37 5.16
CA LEU A 200 16.66 4.31 4.04
C LEU A 200 18.08 4.82 3.83
N GLU A 201 18.72 4.54 2.69
CA GLU A 201 20.16 4.78 2.53
C GLU A 201 20.50 6.23 2.14
N ASP A 202 19.74 6.82 1.22
CA ASP A 202 20.07 8.11 0.61
C ASP A 202 18.88 9.09 0.51
N VAL A 203 18.07 9.19 1.54
CA VAL A 203 16.96 10.16 1.52
C VAL A 203 17.55 11.56 1.57
N SER A 204 17.59 12.23 0.42
CA SER A 204 17.90 13.64 0.31
C SER A 204 16.61 14.45 0.36
N GLY A 205 16.46 15.27 1.38
CA GLY A 205 15.29 16.14 1.50
C GLY A 205 15.10 16.59 2.94
N THR A 206 14.45 17.72 3.10
CA THR A 206 14.10 18.22 4.42
C THR A 206 12.81 17.54 4.84
N LEU A 207 12.86 16.72 5.90
CA LEU A 207 11.67 16.22 6.55
C LEU A 207 10.99 17.39 7.30
N LEU A 208 10.12 18.10 6.62
CA LEU A 208 9.34 19.20 7.20
C LEU A 208 8.16 18.59 7.96
N LEU A 209 8.33 18.42 9.27
CA LEU A 209 7.25 18.02 10.16
C LEU A 209 6.87 19.21 11.04
N PRO A 210 5.62 19.67 11.01
CA PRO A 210 5.18 20.68 11.96
C PRO A 210 5.15 20.08 13.37
N ASN A 211 6.07 20.48 14.24
CA ASN A 211 6.13 20.17 15.69
C ASN A 211 6.23 18.69 16.10
N ALA A 212 6.66 17.78 15.25
CA ALA A 212 6.85 16.39 15.63
C ALA A 212 8.14 16.21 16.43
N ARG A 213 8.05 15.66 17.65
CA ARG A 213 9.20 15.16 18.39
C ARG A 213 9.60 13.82 17.79
N LEU A 214 10.65 13.81 16.98
CA LEU A 214 11.30 12.58 16.53
C LEU A 214 11.88 11.88 17.77
N LYS A 215 11.45 10.66 18.08
CA LYS A 215 12.18 9.77 18.98
C LYS A 215 13.13 8.94 18.11
N PRO A 216 14.46 9.13 18.22
CA PRO A 216 15.41 8.27 17.54
C PRO A 216 15.27 6.85 18.09
N SER A 217 15.14 5.84 17.22
CA SER A 217 15.32 4.46 17.64
C SER A 217 16.79 4.25 18.05
N GLU A 218 17.03 3.66 19.22
CA GLU A 218 18.37 3.57 19.83
C GLU A 218 19.35 2.60 19.13
N LYS A 219 18.98 1.99 18.01
CA LYS A 219 19.89 1.08 17.30
C LYS A 219 19.85 1.32 15.78
N GLN A 220 20.90 1.90 15.30
CA GLN A 220 21.27 2.21 13.92
C GLN A 220 20.80 3.61 13.45
N ARG A 221 21.76 4.53 13.51
CA ARG A 221 21.59 5.87 12.96
C ARG A 221 21.70 5.83 11.43
N PRO A 222 20.64 6.09 10.68
CA PRO A 222 20.82 6.55 9.32
C PRO A 222 21.54 7.91 9.42
N ARG A 223 22.52 8.15 8.55
CA ARG A 223 23.10 9.48 8.41
C ARG A 223 22.09 10.36 7.68
N LEU A 224 21.05 10.83 8.39
CA LEU A 224 20.30 11.98 7.92
C LEU A 224 21.28 13.17 7.97
N LYS A 225 21.71 13.63 6.81
CA LYS A 225 22.30 14.97 6.72
C LYS A 225 21.12 15.94 6.74
N LEU A 226 20.94 16.62 7.89
CA LEU A 226 20.07 17.79 8.00
C LEU A 226 20.65 18.93 7.20
#